data_d0f2c6ba32bd1a8325844306d87f7548
#
_entry.id   d0f2c6ba32bd1a8325844306d87f7548
#
_cell.length_a   1.000
_cell.length_b   1.000
_cell.length_c   1.000
_cell.angle_alpha   90.00
_cell.angle_beta   90.00
_cell.angle_gamma   90.00
#
_symmetry.space_group_name_H-M   'P 1'
#
loop_
_entity.id
_entity.type
_entity.pdbx_description
1 polymer ?
#
loop_
_entity_poly.entity_id
_entity_poly.type
_entity_poly.pdbx_seq_one_letter_code
_entity_poly.pdbx_strand_id
1 'polypeptide(L)'
;MDKEKALLASLLNNPEPAFADGIEMLSGKIGPHDVCLAKCGIGKVNSAINAYRIITALKPELVINSGVAGGAGIPVGSVLIADRVAYDDVWCGPGTEYGAADGFPRFFKPSEKVISLAHKLIDNLGVVYGLICSGDKFISTHDEIIFIRSHFPDVKAVDMESASIAQVCAMTSTPVSIIRVVSDTPGEGENISQYQNFWADAPKKTFAVVKTIIEGL
;
A
#
# COMPACT_ATOMS: atom_id res chain seq x y z
N MET A 1 -3.24 0.83 -9.93
CA MET A 1 -3.92 1.37 -11.16
C MET A 1 -2.93 1.43 -12.31
N ASP A 2 -3.39 1.65 -13.57
CA ASP A 2 -2.48 1.65 -14.73
C ASP A 2 -1.48 2.81 -14.69
N LYS A 3 -1.88 3.97 -14.19
CA LYS A 3 -0.98 5.12 -13.99
C LYS A 3 0.15 4.83 -13.00
N GLU A 4 -0.13 4.18 -11.88
CA GLU A 4 0.88 3.75 -10.90
C GLU A 4 1.85 2.73 -11.51
N LYS A 5 1.29 1.70 -12.21
CA LYS A 5 2.11 0.69 -12.90
C LYS A 5 3.05 1.33 -13.92
N ALA A 6 2.55 2.28 -14.73
CA ALA A 6 3.38 2.96 -15.74
C ALA A 6 4.54 3.74 -15.12
N LEU A 7 4.29 4.42 -14.00
CA LEU A 7 5.34 5.16 -13.29
C LEU A 7 6.39 4.23 -12.68
N LEU A 8 5.97 3.16 -12.01
CA LEU A 8 6.89 2.17 -11.45
C LEU A 8 7.66 1.40 -12.52
N ALA A 9 7.03 1.16 -13.69
CA ALA A 9 7.69 0.51 -14.82
C ALA A 9 8.92 1.28 -15.31
N SER A 10 8.94 2.61 -15.17
CA SER A 10 10.09 3.43 -15.52
C SER A 10 11.33 3.20 -14.64
N LEU A 11 11.17 2.54 -13.48
CA LEU A 11 12.27 2.15 -12.60
C LEU A 11 12.95 0.85 -13.01
N LEU A 12 12.28 0.03 -13.83
CA LEU A 12 12.81 -1.27 -14.25
C LEU A 12 13.88 -1.09 -15.32
N ASN A 13 14.99 -1.75 -15.15
CA ASN A 13 15.99 -1.95 -16.21
C ASN A 13 15.58 -3.15 -17.05
N ASN A 14 15.57 -2.98 -18.38
CA ASN A 14 15.18 -4.01 -19.36
C ASN A 14 13.80 -4.63 -19.06
N PRO A 15 12.72 -3.83 -19.01
CA PRO A 15 11.39 -4.35 -18.72
C PRO A 15 10.91 -5.27 -19.84
N GLU A 16 10.47 -6.47 -19.46
CA GLU A 16 9.89 -7.46 -20.38
C GLU A 16 8.50 -7.87 -19.92
N PRO A 17 7.55 -8.12 -20.84
CA PRO A 17 6.28 -8.71 -20.50
C PRO A 17 6.45 -10.07 -19.83
N ALA A 18 5.72 -10.30 -18.75
CA ALA A 18 5.72 -11.56 -18.03
C ALA A 18 4.29 -11.96 -17.67
N PHE A 19 4.07 -13.26 -17.47
CA PHE A 19 2.78 -13.81 -17.05
C PHE A 19 2.99 -14.80 -15.92
N ALA A 20 2.13 -14.71 -14.91
CA ALA A 20 2.05 -15.74 -13.89
C ALA A 20 0.57 -15.95 -13.54
N ASP A 21 0.12 -17.19 -13.61
CA ASP A 21 -1.26 -17.59 -13.31
C ASP A 21 -2.32 -16.69 -13.99
N GLY A 22 -2.12 -16.36 -15.28
CA GLY A 22 -3.02 -15.52 -16.06
C GLY A 22 -3.01 -14.02 -15.71
N ILE A 23 -2.04 -13.56 -14.90
CA ILE A 23 -1.84 -12.13 -14.59
C ILE A 23 -0.71 -11.58 -15.42
N GLU A 24 -1.00 -10.48 -16.14
CA GLU A 24 0.00 -9.73 -16.90
C GLU A 24 0.88 -8.88 -15.97
N MET A 25 2.18 -9.02 -16.13
CA MET A 25 3.18 -8.32 -15.34
C MET A 25 4.26 -7.72 -16.25
N LEU A 26 5.13 -6.92 -15.66
CA LEU A 26 6.42 -6.58 -16.23
C LEU A 26 7.50 -7.15 -15.32
N SER A 27 8.46 -7.87 -15.88
CA SER A 27 9.67 -8.30 -15.18
C SER A 27 10.85 -7.43 -15.59
N GLY A 28 11.81 -7.24 -14.70
CA GLY A 28 13.01 -6.46 -14.95
C GLY A 28 13.88 -6.38 -13.70
N LYS A 29 14.86 -5.49 -13.69
CA LYS A 29 15.76 -5.31 -12.55
C LYS A 29 15.67 -3.90 -11.97
N ILE A 30 15.78 -3.82 -10.64
CA ILE A 30 16.10 -2.56 -9.93
C ILE A 30 17.34 -2.83 -9.09
N GLY A 31 18.45 -2.16 -9.42
CA GLY A 31 19.74 -2.52 -8.84
C GLY A 31 20.10 -3.98 -9.13
N PRO A 32 20.53 -4.76 -8.13
CA PRO A 32 20.85 -6.18 -8.29
C PRO A 32 19.61 -7.10 -8.27
N HIS A 33 18.43 -6.58 -7.90
CA HIS A 33 17.23 -7.38 -7.61
C HIS A 33 16.38 -7.62 -8.85
N ASP A 34 15.87 -8.84 -9.00
CA ASP A 34 14.84 -9.19 -9.96
C ASP A 34 13.47 -8.73 -9.43
N VAL A 35 12.72 -7.98 -10.23
CA VAL A 35 11.47 -7.36 -9.85
C VAL A 35 10.36 -7.72 -10.83
N CYS A 36 9.23 -8.17 -10.31
CA CYS A 36 8.00 -8.34 -11.07
C CYS A 36 6.98 -7.29 -10.64
N LEU A 37 6.52 -6.48 -11.58
CA LEU A 37 5.56 -5.40 -11.38
C LEU A 37 4.19 -5.81 -11.91
N ALA A 38 3.22 -5.98 -11.01
CA ALA A 38 1.86 -6.37 -11.32
C ALA A 38 0.84 -5.36 -10.79
N LYS A 39 -0.34 -5.34 -11.41
CA LYS A 39 -1.50 -4.59 -10.91
C LYS A 39 -2.36 -5.49 -10.04
N CYS A 40 -2.63 -5.08 -8.79
CA CYS A 40 -3.45 -5.88 -7.87
C CYS A 40 -4.97 -5.70 -8.07
N GLY A 41 -5.40 -4.62 -8.75
CA GLY A 41 -6.83 -4.25 -8.84
C GLY A 41 -7.28 -3.38 -7.66
N ILE A 42 -8.51 -2.89 -7.72
CA ILE A 42 -9.11 -2.03 -6.68
C ILE A 42 -10.01 -2.87 -5.79
N GLY A 43 -9.94 -2.61 -4.49
CA GLY A 43 -10.75 -3.24 -3.45
C GLY A 43 -10.19 -4.56 -2.93
N LYS A 44 -10.72 -4.99 -1.79
CA LYS A 44 -10.18 -6.11 -1.00
C LYS A 44 -10.13 -7.42 -1.76
N VAL A 45 -11.21 -7.78 -2.47
CA VAL A 45 -11.30 -9.06 -3.18
C VAL A 45 -10.32 -9.12 -4.35
N ASN A 46 -10.29 -8.07 -5.19
CA ASN A 46 -9.40 -8.04 -6.35
C ASN A 46 -7.93 -8.10 -5.92
N SER A 47 -7.55 -7.27 -4.95
CA SER A 47 -6.17 -7.20 -4.48
C SER A 47 -5.73 -8.48 -3.77
N ALA A 48 -6.60 -9.09 -2.96
CA ALA A 48 -6.31 -10.35 -2.28
C ALA A 48 -6.11 -11.51 -3.27
N ILE A 49 -7.04 -11.69 -4.23
CA ILE A 49 -6.95 -12.78 -5.21
C ILE A 49 -5.70 -12.62 -6.08
N ASN A 50 -5.44 -11.42 -6.59
CA ASN A 50 -4.29 -11.19 -7.45
C ASN A 50 -2.97 -11.32 -6.67
N ALA A 51 -2.90 -10.83 -5.44
CA ALA A 51 -1.72 -11.02 -4.59
C ALA A 51 -1.48 -12.51 -4.32
N TYR A 52 -2.51 -13.28 -3.95
CA TYR A 52 -2.38 -14.71 -3.70
C TYR A 52 -1.89 -15.48 -4.94
N ARG A 53 -2.45 -15.21 -6.12
CA ARG A 53 -2.04 -15.84 -7.38
C ARG A 53 -0.58 -15.57 -7.71
N ILE A 54 -0.16 -14.29 -7.61
CA ILE A 54 1.21 -13.87 -7.89
C ILE A 54 2.18 -14.49 -6.88
N ILE A 55 1.89 -14.42 -5.58
CA ILE A 55 2.73 -14.97 -4.52
C ILE A 55 2.89 -16.49 -4.69
N THR A 56 1.81 -17.20 -4.95
CA THR A 56 1.83 -18.66 -5.11
C THR A 56 2.65 -19.07 -6.34
N ALA A 57 2.52 -18.34 -7.44
CA ALA A 57 3.23 -18.64 -8.69
C ALA A 57 4.71 -18.27 -8.64
N LEU A 58 5.06 -17.10 -8.08
CA LEU A 58 6.42 -16.55 -8.13
C LEU A 58 7.23 -16.80 -6.86
N LYS A 59 6.58 -17.04 -5.72
CA LYS A 59 7.21 -17.21 -4.39
C LYS A 59 8.24 -16.11 -4.09
N PRO A 60 7.85 -14.82 -4.13
CA PRO A 60 8.76 -13.71 -3.94
C PRO A 60 9.31 -13.68 -2.51
N GLU A 61 10.54 -13.21 -2.34
CA GLU A 61 11.15 -12.99 -1.02
C GLU A 61 10.50 -11.82 -0.27
N LEU A 62 9.94 -10.86 -1.02
CA LEU A 62 9.27 -9.67 -0.48
C LEU A 62 8.19 -9.18 -1.45
N VAL A 63 7.06 -8.79 -0.92
CA VAL A 63 6.02 -8.04 -1.63
C VAL A 63 6.12 -6.57 -1.24
N ILE A 64 6.23 -5.67 -2.22
CA ILE A 64 6.11 -4.22 -2.01
C ILE A 64 4.80 -3.77 -2.64
N ASN A 65 3.84 -3.37 -1.83
CA ASN A 65 2.60 -2.77 -2.30
C ASN A 65 2.74 -1.25 -2.30
N SER A 66 2.82 -0.66 -3.47
CA SER A 66 2.97 0.79 -3.67
C SER A 66 1.73 1.36 -4.35
N GLY A 67 1.29 2.53 -3.92
CA GLY A 67 0.12 3.21 -4.47
C GLY A 67 -0.18 4.54 -3.80
N VAL A 68 -1.38 5.04 -4.02
CA VAL A 68 -1.89 6.26 -3.38
C VAL A 68 -2.83 5.94 -2.21
N ALA A 69 -3.05 6.93 -1.35
CA ALA A 69 -3.98 6.84 -0.22
C ALA A 69 -4.54 8.22 0.14
N GLY A 70 -5.72 8.28 0.73
CA GLY A 70 -6.24 9.49 1.36
C GLY A 70 -5.52 9.77 2.67
N GLY A 71 -5.08 10.99 2.87
CA GLY A 71 -4.36 11.42 4.09
C GLY A 71 -5.28 11.60 5.28
N ALA A 72 -4.94 11.00 6.42
CA ALA A 72 -5.62 11.21 7.69
C ALA A 72 -4.72 12.04 8.64
N GLY A 73 -4.68 13.34 8.42
CA GLY A 73 -3.87 14.28 9.20
C GLY A 73 -2.42 14.42 8.76
N ILE A 74 -2.10 13.97 7.55
CA ILE A 74 -0.82 14.21 6.88
C ILE A 74 -1.06 14.88 5.51
N PRO A 75 -0.19 15.79 5.06
CA PRO A 75 -0.42 16.57 3.84
C PRO A 75 -0.39 15.74 2.56
N VAL A 76 -1.12 16.20 1.53
CA VAL A 76 -1.00 15.71 0.15
C VAL A 76 0.46 15.78 -0.31
N GLY A 77 0.90 14.73 -1.02
CA GLY A 77 2.29 14.58 -1.46
C GLY A 77 3.25 13.97 -0.41
N SER A 78 2.79 13.74 0.83
CA SER A 78 3.56 12.98 1.82
C SER A 78 3.75 11.54 1.40
N VAL A 79 4.94 10.99 1.60
CA VAL A 79 5.20 9.56 1.45
C VAL A 79 5.06 8.89 2.80
N LEU A 80 4.21 7.87 2.88
CA LEU A 80 3.95 7.09 4.08
C LEU A 80 4.41 5.66 3.89
N ILE A 81 5.21 5.16 4.82
CA ILE A 81 5.54 3.74 4.96
C ILE A 81 4.72 3.21 6.14
N ALA A 82 3.92 2.18 5.89
CA ALA A 82 3.13 1.58 6.95
C ALA A 82 4.01 0.86 7.98
N ASP A 83 3.84 1.20 9.25
CA ASP A 83 4.34 0.41 10.37
C ASP A 83 3.32 -0.63 10.82
N ARG A 84 2.05 -0.39 10.54
CA ARG A 84 0.91 -1.26 10.80
C ARG A 84 -0.16 -1.05 9.74
N VAL A 85 -0.94 -2.09 9.50
CA VAL A 85 -2.10 -2.05 8.59
C VAL A 85 -3.30 -2.70 9.28
N ALA A 86 -4.50 -2.13 9.13
CA ALA A 86 -5.74 -2.67 9.68
C ALA A 86 -6.89 -2.53 8.67
N TYR A 87 -7.96 -3.31 8.88
CA TYR A 87 -9.23 -3.03 8.19
C TYR A 87 -10.02 -1.96 8.93
N ASP A 88 -10.62 -1.02 8.20
CA ASP A 88 -11.52 -0.01 8.75
C ASP A 88 -13.01 -0.35 8.60
N ASP A 89 -13.32 -1.48 7.98
CA ASP A 89 -14.68 -1.91 7.67
C ASP A 89 -14.97 -3.39 8.07
N VAL A 90 -14.09 -4.01 8.86
CA VAL A 90 -14.26 -5.38 9.33
C VAL A 90 -14.63 -5.41 10.80
N TRP A 91 -15.75 -6.10 11.11
CA TRP A 91 -16.15 -6.42 12.46
C TRP A 91 -16.90 -7.76 12.50
N CYS A 92 -16.39 -8.70 13.26
CA CYS A 92 -16.94 -10.05 13.35
C CYS A 92 -17.98 -10.22 14.47
N GLY A 93 -18.51 -9.12 15.02
CA GLY A 93 -19.59 -9.13 15.99
C GLY A 93 -19.14 -8.95 17.45
N PRO A 94 -20.08 -9.03 18.41
CA PRO A 94 -19.81 -8.82 19.83
C PRO A 94 -18.72 -9.76 20.35
N GLY A 95 -17.77 -9.20 21.09
CA GLY A 95 -16.62 -9.94 21.63
C GLY A 95 -15.41 -9.97 20.73
N THR A 96 -15.49 -9.38 19.52
CA THR A 96 -14.32 -9.22 18.61
C THR A 96 -13.86 -7.77 18.55
N GLU A 97 -12.57 -7.57 18.26
CA GLU A 97 -12.04 -6.23 18.03
C GLU A 97 -12.45 -5.70 16.66
N TYR A 98 -12.82 -4.43 16.58
CA TYR A 98 -13.06 -3.76 15.30
C TYR A 98 -11.75 -3.66 14.50
N GLY A 99 -11.81 -4.05 13.23
CA GLY A 99 -10.64 -4.12 12.34
C GLY A 99 -9.94 -5.48 12.30
N ALA A 100 -10.33 -6.43 13.17
CA ALA A 100 -9.80 -7.78 13.16
C ALA A 100 -10.67 -8.71 12.30
N ALA A 101 -10.09 -9.31 11.26
CA ALA A 101 -10.70 -10.43 10.56
C ALA A 101 -10.64 -11.69 11.44
N ASP A 102 -11.63 -12.58 11.29
CA ASP A 102 -11.68 -13.80 12.08
C ASP A 102 -10.41 -14.65 11.93
N GLY A 103 -9.82 -15.05 13.07
CA GLY A 103 -8.56 -15.79 13.10
C GLY A 103 -7.30 -14.97 12.84
N PHE A 104 -7.40 -13.64 12.68
CA PHE A 104 -6.26 -12.76 12.43
C PHE A 104 -6.13 -11.65 13.49
N PRO A 105 -4.91 -11.13 13.69
CA PRO A 105 -4.71 -9.98 14.55
C PRO A 105 -5.37 -8.72 13.93
N ARG A 106 -5.72 -7.77 14.80
CA ARG A 106 -6.24 -6.46 14.36
C ARG A 106 -5.28 -5.71 13.45
N PHE A 107 -3.97 -5.84 13.71
CA PHE A 107 -2.92 -5.16 12.97
C PHE A 107 -2.02 -6.17 12.26
N PHE A 108 -1.90 -6.03 10.94
CA PHE A 108 -0.84 -6.70 10.18
C PHE A 108 0.43 -5.85 10.26
N LYS A 109 1.56 -6.51 10.50
CA LYS A 109 2.87 -5.85 10.60
C LYS A 109 3.66 -6.06 9.31
N PRO A 110 4.06 -4.98 8.62
CA PRO A 110 5.02 -5.05 7.53
C PRO A 110 6.40 -5.53 8.00
N SER A 111 7.26 -5.84 7.05
CA SER A 111 8.62 -6.34 7.29
C SER A 111 9.45 -5.36 8.12
N GLU A 112 9.87 -5.74 9.31
CA GLU A 112 10.74 -4.94 10.17
C GLU A 112 12.10 -4.67 9.52
N LYS A 113 12.59 -5.61 8.69
CA LYS A 113 13.81 -5.42 7.90
C LYS A 113 13.68 -4.22 6.97
N VAL A 114 12.53 -4.11 6.26
CA VAL A 114 12.29 -3.00 5.33
C VAL A 114 12.10 -1.68 6.08
N ILE A 115 11.38 -1.68 7.20
CA ILE A 115 11.20 -0.49 8.03
C ILE A 115 12.55 0.01 8.56
N SER A 116 13.38 -0.89 9.10
CA SER A 116 14.72 -0.55 9.60
C SER A 116 15.65 -0.02 8.49
N LEU A 117 15.53 -0.58 7.28
CA LEU A 117 16.25 -0.12 6.11
C LEU A 117 15.77 1.28 5.68
N ALA A 118 14.46 1.49 5.66
CA ALA A 118 13.88 2.78 5.32
C ALA A 118 14.36 3.89 6.27
N HIS A 119 14.37 3.65 7.58
CA HIS A 119 14.92 4.59 8.56
C HIS A 119 16.39 4.97 8.27
N LYS A 120 17.19 4.03 7.82
CA LYS A 120 18.61 4.30 7.50
C LYS A 120 18.80 5.11 6.22
N LEU A 121 17.98 4.85 5.20
CA LEU A 121 18.22 5.35 3.84
C LEU A 121 17.43 6.62 3.51
N ILE A 122 16.24 6.81 4.09
CA ILE A 122 15.26 7.78 3.60
C ILE A 122 14.63 8.68 4.66
N ASP A 123 14.99 8.60 5.94
CA ASP A 123 14.44 9.47 6.98
C ASP A 123 14.66 10.96 6.68
N ASN A 124 15.77 11.31 6.04
CA ASN A 124 16.08 12.66 5.60
C ASN A 124 15.20 13.17 4.44
N LEU A 125 14.42 12.30 3.81
CA LEU A 125 13.49 12.67 2.72
C LEU A 125 12.10 13.09 3.22
N GLY A 126 11.89 13.17 4.54
CA GLY A 126 10.61 13.57 5.13
C GLY A 126 9.52 12.51 4.96
N VAL A 127 9.88 11.24 5.02
CA VAL A 127 8.95 10.11 4.99
C VAL A 127 8.22 10.01 6.33
N VAL A 128 6.93 9.71 6.29
CA VAL A 128 6.09 9.47 7.47
C VAL A 128 5.96 7.97 7.70
N TYR A 129 5.95 7.55 8.96
CA TYR A 129 5.64 6.17 9.36
C TYR A 129 4.31 6.16 10.12
N GLY A 130 3.49 5.12 9.95
CA GLY A 130 2.25 5.01 10.69
C GLY A 130 1.24 4.02 10.16
N LEU A 131 0.07 4.03 10.79
CA LEU A 131 -1.05 3.14 10.49
C LEU A 131 -1.74 3.54 9.20
N ILE A 132 -1.95 2.53 8.31
CA ILE A 132 -2.87 2.61 7.18
C ILE A 132 -4.10 1.75 7.49
N CYS A 133 -5.29 2.31 7.28
CA CYS A 133 -6.54 1.57 7.38
C CYS A 133 -7.13 1.34 5.98
N SER A 134 -7.69 0.15 5.74
CA SER A 134 -8.23 -0.24 4.43
C SER A 134 -9.66 -0.74 4.52
N GLY A 135 -10.51 -0.29 3.59
CA GLY A 135 -11.87 -0.78 3.42
C GLY A 135 -12.35 -0.76 1.97
N ASP A 136 -13.49 -1.38 1.67
CA ASP A 136 -14.05 -1.40 0.32
C ASP A 136 -14.85 -0.13 -0.02
N LYS A 137 -14.36 1.03 0.45
CA LYS A 137 -14.99 2.32 0.19
C LYS A 137 -13.95 3.42 -0.03
N PHE A 138 -14.16 4.25 -1.05
CA PHE A 138 -13.44 5.50 -1.20
C PHE A 138 -13.94 6.49 -0.13
N ILE A 139 -13.09 6.83 0.83
CA ILE A 139 -13.43 7.74 1.93
C ILE A 139 -13.43 9.17 1.40
N SER A 140 -14.59 9.83 1.46
CA SER A 140 -14.80 11.14 0.86
C SER A 140 -15.42 12.19 1.79
N THR A 141 -15.95 11.77 2.94
CA THR A 141 -16.62 12.67 3.86
C THR A 141 -15.91 12.79 5.20
N HIS A 142 -16.17 13.91 5.89
CA HIS A 142 -15.61 14.15 7.22
C HIS A 142 -16.12 13.13 8.25
N ASP A 143 -17.39 12.73 8.16
CA ASP A 143 -17.99 11.75 9.09
C ASP A 143 -17.34 10.37 8.96
N GLU A 144 -16.99 9.96 7.73
CA GLU A 144 -16.29 8.69 7.49
C GLU A 144 -14.90 8.68 8.13
N ILE A 145 -14.13 9.75 7.98
CA ILE A 145 -12.82 9.83 8.60
C ILE A 145 -12.89 9.95 10.12
N ILE A 146 -13.91 10.64 10.67
CA ILE A 146 -14.16 10.66 12.11
C ILE A 146 -14.50 9.26 12.63
N PHE A 147 -15.34 8.51 11.91
CA PHE A 147 -15.68 7.14 12.28
C PHE A 147 -14.44 6.25 12.32
N ILE A 148 -13.58 6.31 11.31
CA ILE A 148 -12.32 5.56 11.28
C ILE A 148 -11.43 5.96 12.46
N ARG A 149 -11.26 7.26 12.72
CA ARG A 149 -10.47 7.75 13.86
C ARG A 149 -11.02 7.36 15.22
N SER A 150 -12.33 7.17 15.34
CA SER A 150 -12.91 6.70 16.61
C SER A 150 -12.45 5.29 17.00
N HIS A 151 -12.12 4.47 16.00
CA HIS A 151 -11.58 3.13 16.19
C HIS A 151 -10.05 3.09 16.09
N PHE A 152 -9.45 3.96 15.26
CA PHE A 152 -8.03 4.04 14.98
C PHE A 152 -7.52 5.48 15.16
N PRO A 153 -7.33 5.96 16.41
CA PRO A 153 -6.99 7.37 16.68
C PRO A 153 -5.68 7.85 16.03
N ASP A 154 -4.76 6.92 15.77
CA ASP A 154 -3.43 7.18 15.21
C ASP A 154 -3.32 6.89 13.69
N VAL A 155 -4.45 6.66 13.01
CA VAL A 155 -4.48 6.47 11.55
C VAL A 155 -3.84 7.65 10.82
N LYS A 156 -2.98 7.34 9.84
CA LYS A 156 -2.27 8.33 9.01
C LYS A 156 -2.80 8.37 7.58
N ALA A 157 -3.31 7.27 7.07
CA ALA A 157 -3.90 7.21 5.74
C ALA A 157 -4.95 6.12 5.63
N VAL A 158 -5.80 6.24 4.62
CA VAL A 158 -6.85 5.28 4.26
C VAL A 158 -6.73 4.88 2.80
N ASP A 159 -6.93 3.60 2.52
CA ASP A 159 -6.91 3.06 1.15
C ASP A 159 -7.91 1.90 0.99
N MET A 160 -7.80 1.15 -0.09
CA MET A 160 -8.74 0.05 -0.37
C MET A 160 -8.07 -1.32 -0.52
N GLU A 161 -6.74 -1.45 -0.35
CA GLU A 161 -6.02 -2.69 -0.69
C GLU A 161 -5.00 -3.15 0.35
N SER A 162 -4.41 -2.24 1.12
CA SER A 162 -3.24 -2.54 1.96
C SER A 162 -3.51 -3.68 2.95
N ALA A 163 -4.65 -3.68 3.63
CA ALA A 163 -4.96 -4.70 4.63
C ALA A 163 -5.19 -6.08 4.00
N SER A 164 -5.87 -6.15 2.86
CA SER A 164 -6.13 -7.43 2.18
C SER A 164 -4.85 -8.05 1.62
N ILE A 165 -3.94 -7.24 1.06
CA ILE A 165 -2.63 -7.71 0.61
C ILE A 165 -1.79 -8.16 1.81
N ALA A 166 -1.78 -7.38 2.90
CA ALA A 166 -1.05 -7.75 4.11
C ALA A 166 -1.58 -9.06 4.73
N GLN A 167 -2.90 -9.28 4.72
CA GLN A 167 -3.50 -10.53 5.17
C GLN A 167 -3.08 -11.72 4.29
N VAL A 168 -3.10 -11.58 2.97
CA VAL A 168 -2.62 -12.63 2.05
C VAL A 168 -1.15 -12.93 2.30
N CYS A 169 -0.32 -11.91 2.50
CA CYS A 169 1.09 -12.09 2.82
C CYS A 169 1.29 -12.82 4.17
N ALA A 170 0.47 -12.52 5.18
CA ALA A 170 0.47 -13.22 6.45
C ALA A 170 0.07 -14.69 6.28
N MET A 171 -0.97 -15.00 5.49
CA MET A 171 -1.43 -16.37 5.19
C MET A 171 -0.38 -17.19 4.43
N THR A 172 0.43 -16.54 3.60
CA THR A 172 1.46 -17.19 2.78
C THR A 172 2.86 -17.13 3.40
N SER A 173 2.99 -16.54 4.59
CA SER A 173 4.28 -16.30 5.27
C SER A 173 5.27 -15.51 4.40
N THR A 174 4.76 -14.61 3.56
CA THR A 174 5.54 -13.77 2.67
C THR A 174 5.74 -12.39 3.30
N PRO A 175 6.97 -11.89 3.44
CA PRO A 175 7.21 -10.54 3.93
C PRO A 175 6.55 -9.49 3.04
N VAL A 176 6.01 -8.42 3.64
CA VAL A 176 5.35 -7.33 2.92
C VAL A 176 5.84 -5.97 3.38
N SER A 177 5.90 -5.01 2.48
CA SER A 177 6.04 -3.58 2.76
C SER A 177 4.94 -2.81 2.05
N ILE A 178 4.39 -1.82 2.73
CA ILE A 178 3.31 -0.98 2.20
C ILE A 178 3.81 0.45 2.15
N ILE A 179 3.78 1.04 0.95
CA ILE A 179 4.24 2.41 0.70
C ILE A 179 3.13 3.16 0.00
N ARG A 180 2.75 4.32 0.51
CA ARG A 180 1.71 5.16 -0.07
C ARG A 180 2.19 6.58 -0.24
N VAL A 181 1.65 7.25 -1.27
CA VAL A 181 1.71 8.70 -1.34
C VAL A 181 0.31 9.25 -1.12
N VAL A 182 0.21 10.29 -0.34
CA VAL A 182 -1.08 10.93 -0.06
C VAL A 182 -1.54 11.70 -1.28
N SER A 183 -2.67 11.31 -1.86
CA SER A 183 -3.25 11.90 -3.07
C SER A 183 -4.29 12.98 -2.79
N ASP A 184 -4.95 12.89 -1.65
CA ASP A 184 -6.09 13.71 -1.26
C ASP A 184 -6.28 13.72 0.26
N THR A 185 -7.14 14.62 0.74
CA THR A 185 -7.49 14.72 2.16
C THR A 185 -8.97 14.39 2.32
N PRO A 186 -9.34 13.19 2.79
CA PRO A 186 -10.73 12.81 3.04
C PRO A 186 -11.43 13.77 3.99
N GLY A 187 -12.65 14.18 3.60
CA GLY A 187 -13.47 15.12 4.38
C GLY A 187 -13.21 16.59 4.10
N GLU A 188 -12.20 16.95 3.33
CA GLU A 188 -12.09 18.27 2.72
C GLU A 188 -12.94 18.34 1.44
N GLY A 189 -13.64 19.47 1.21
CA GLY A 189 -14.69 19.58 0.20
C GLY A 189 -14.27 19.32 -1.26
N GLU A 190 -12.97 19.15 -1.52
CA GLU A 190 -12.40 18.92 -2.84
C GLU A 190 -11.56 17.64 -2.95
N ASN A 191 -11.68 16.68 -2.03
CA ASN A 191 -10.80 15.51 -2.04
C ASN A 191 -10.90 14.69 -3.33
N ILE A 192 -12.06 14.56 -3.94
CA ILE A 192 -12.22 13.88 -5.24
C ILE A 192 -11.44 14.61 -6.33
N SER A 193 -11.53 15.95 -6.38
CA SER A 193 -10.75 16.77 -7.31
C SER A 193 -9.25 16.70 -7.04
N GLN A 194 -8.83 16.70 -5.76
CA GLN A 194 -7.44 16.49 -5.37
C GLN A 194 -6.92 15.16 -5.90
N TYR A 195 -7.64 14.07 -5.66
CA TYR A 195 -7.30 12.74 -6.16
C TYR A 195 -7.20 12.69 -7.69
N GLN A 196 -8.15 13.29 -8.40
CA GLN A 196 -8.16 13.32 -9.87
C GLN A 196 -6.98 14.11 -10.45
N ASN A 197 -6.66 15.26 -9.84
CA ASN A 197 -5.60 16.17 -10.28
C ASN A 197 -4.21 15.72 -9.84
N PHE A 198 -4.10 14.94 -8.76
CA PHE A 198 -2.84 14.42 -8.22
C PHE A 198 -1.95 13.79 -9.30
N TRP A 199 -2.56 13.09 -10.25
CA TRP A 199 -1.84 12.38 -11.30
C TRP A 199 -1.18 13.28 -12.35
N ALA A 200 -1.54 14.57 -12.43
CA ALA A 200 -0.89 15.53 -13.32
C ALA A 200 0.53 15.87 -12.83
N ASP A 201 0.70 15.90 -11.49
CA ASP A 201 1.96 16.24 -10.82
C ASP A 201 2.46 15.09 -9.93
N ALA A 202 2.08 13.85 -10.25
CA ALA A 202 2.36 12.66 -9.43
C ALA A 202 3.83 12.62 -8.98
N PRO A 203 4.07 12.53 -7.68
CA PRO A 203 5.38 12.85 -7.12
C PRO A 203 6.43 11.83 -7.54
N LYS A 204 7.42 12.29 -8.24
CA LYS A 204 8.68 11.56 -8.48
C LYS A 204 9.33 11.07 -7.18
N LYS A 205 9.01 11.71 -6.03
CA LYS A 205 9.53 11.34 -4.71
C LYS A 205 9.15 9.92 -4.27
N THR A 206 7.89 9.48 -4.50
CA THR A 206 7.45 8.14 -4.09
C THR A 206 8.24 7.05 -4.81
N PHE A 207 8.47 7.26 -6.10
CA PHE A 207 9.23 6.30 -6.92
C PHE A 207 10.70 6.27 -6.51
N ALA A 208 11.28 7.43 -6.15
CA ALA A 208 12.63 7.49 -5.59
C ALA A 208 12.70 6.69 -4.27
N VAL A 209 11.71 6.82 -3.39
CA VAL A 209 11.65 6.06 -2.13
C VAL A 209 11.56 4.55 -2.39
N VAL A 210 10.65 4.11 -3.26
CA VAL A 210 10.51 2.68 -3.62
C VAL A 210 11.80 2.15 -4.21
N LYS A 211 12.41 2.88 -5.15
CA LYS A 211 13.68 2.52 -5.77
C LYS A 211 14.79 2.38 -4.72
N THR A 212 14.96 3.39 -3.87
CA THR A 212 16.01 3.40 -2.84
C THR A 212 15.85 2.22 -1.86
N ILE A 213 14.62 1.87 -1.49
CA ILE A 213 14.36 0.71 -0.64
C ILE A 213 14.77 -0.57 -1.36
N ILE A 214 14.35 -0.76 -2.61
CA ILE A 214 14.67 -1.98 -3.37
C ILE A 214 16.20 -2.10 -3.57
N GLU A 215 16.88 -1.04 -3.94
CA GLU A 215 18.34 -1.05 -4.14
C GLU A 215 19.12 -1.32 -2.85
N GLY A 216 18.52 -1.09 -1.69
CA GLY A 216 19.15 -1.30 -0.37
C GLY A 216 18.86 -2.67 0.27
N LEU A 217 17.99 -3.51 -0.33
CA LEU A 217 17.63 -4.83 0.21
C LEU A 217 18.80 -5.82 0.14
#